data_2e1655ad4f3f527b277e04913dd836fa
#
_entry.id   2e1655ad4f3f527b277e04913dd836fa
#
_cell.length_a   1.000
_cell.length_b   1.000
_cell.length_c   1.000
_cell.angle_alpha   90.00
_cell.angle_beta   90.00
_cell.angle_gamma   90.00
#
_symmetry.space_group_name_H-M   'P 1'
#
loop_
_entity.id
_entity.type
_entity.pdbx_description
1 polymer ?
#
loop_
_entity_poly.entity_id
_entity_poly.type
_entity_poly.pdbx_seq_one_letter_code
_entity_poly.pdbx_strand_id
1 'polypeptide(L)'
;MTNELYEKHCWALVDLDAMQSNLALIKKTVGAPVCCVVKADAYGHGAAVAGPWLEENGAAAFAVSCLAEARHLRRHGISKPILILGYTDPLQVDQLAFNCITQTVYSEEYAKALSAAAQNAGVEVHCHFKVDTGMGRIGFSVRSDFEAAIVAMERCAALPKLHFSGIFQHFAVADSTTPENEAYTQAQHALFERTVQRLQADGVALHTIHCANSAAQMRYLEWHHSLTRAGIILYGLDPSPEVHFDGLRPTMTLKSVVEFVKDLLPGESVSYGRTYTANTPRKVATVCVGYADGYPRALSGSNGNPNAGVMSIHGKPAPIIGRVCMDQTLVDVTDIPDVKMNDEVTVFGPENAAIGADTADSIAAKTGTINYEIICGISRRVPRVYLRDGAPVRIWNDLEET
;
A
#
# COMPACT_ATOMS: atom_id res chain seq x y z
N MET A 1 20.90 -24.83 3.82
CA MET A 1 21.80 -23.74 4.22
C MET A 1 21.10 -22.41 4.14
N THR A 2 20.05 -22.17 4.96
CA THR A 2 19.24 -20.94 4.87
C THR A 2 18.72 -20.45 6.24
N ASN A 3 19.24 -21.00 7.36
CA ASN A 3 18.73 -20.65 8.70
C ASN A 3 19.48 -19.53 9.43
N GLU A 4 20.42 -18.82 8.78
CA GLU A 4 21.28 -17.82 9.43
C GLU A 4 21.35 -16.47 8.70
N LEU A 5 20.46 -16.20 7.74
CA LEU A 5 20.56 -15.02 6.88
C LEU A 5 19.93 -13.75 7.46
N TYR A 6 19.20 -13.81 8.56
CA TYR A 6 18.62 -12.67 9.25
C TYR A 6 18.35 -12.97 10.72
N GLU A 7 18.35 -11.93 11.54
CA GLU A 7 17.97 -12.03 12.94
C GLU A 7 16.47 -12.35 13.07
N LYS A 8 16.17 -13.46 13.74
CA LYS A 8 14.78 -13.87 14.02
C LYS A 8 14.25 -13.12 15.25
N HIS A 9 13.96 -11.84 15.09
CA HIS A 9 13.28 -11.01 16.09
C HIS A 9 11.83 -10.75 15.65
N CYS A 10 11.65 -9.90 14.65
CA CYS A 10 10.39 -9.65 13.95
C CYS A 10 10.72 -9.52 12.47
N TRP A 11 10.01 -10.21 11.58
CA TRP A 11 10.25 -10.15 10.14
C TRP A 11 8.95 -10.27 9.35
N ALA A 12 8.90 -9.67 8.17
CA ALA A 12 7.78 -9.79 7.24
C ALA A 12 8.13 -10.78 6.12
N LEU A 13 7.38 -11.86 6.01
CA LEU A 13 7.42 -12.72 4.84
C LEU A 13 6.63 -12.06 3.71
N VAL A 14 7.22 -11.97 2.52
CA VAL A 14 6.61 -11.43 1.31
C VAL A 14 6.55 -12.53 0.25
N ASP A 15 5.36 -13.02 -0.05
CA ASP A 15 5.12 -14.09 -1.05
C ASP A 15 5.11 -13.47 -2.45
N LEU A 16 6.21 -13.65 -3.19
CA LEU A 16 6.37 -13.17 -4.56
C LEU A 16 5.47 -13.92 -5.56
N ASP A 17 5.18 -15.19 -5.32
CA ASP A 17 4.29 -15.98 -6.18
C ASP A 17 2.85 -15.54 -6.03
N ALA A 18 2.42 -15.19 -4.81
CA ALA A 18 1.12 -14.57 -4.58
C ALA A 18 1.02 -13.21 -5.29
N MET A 19 2.05 -12.36 -5.20
CA MET A 19 2.10 -11.06 -5.89
C MET A 19 2.02 -11.23 -7.42
N GLN A 20 2.75 -12.18 -7.99
CA GLN A 20 2.69 -12.52 -9.41
C GLN A 20 1.29 -13.01 -9.80
N SER A 21 0.70 -13.90 -8.99
CA SER A 21 -0.65 -14.42 -9.21
C SER A 21 -1.69 -13.31 -9.23
N ASN A 22 -1.60 -12.36 -8.27
CA ASN A 22 -2.48 -11.20 -8.21
C ASN A 22 -2.34 -10.32 -9.45
N LEU A 23 -1.11 -10.00 -9.88
CA LEU A 23 -0.88 -9.23 -11.10
C LEU A 23 -1.43 -9.95 -12.34
N ALA A 24 -1.25 -11.27 -12.43
CA ALA A 24 -1.77 -12.08 -13.54
C ALA A 24 -3.31 -12.07 -13.57
N LEU A 25 -3.95 -12.20 -12.40
CA LEU A 25 -5.40 -12.09 -12.25
C LEU A 25 -5.91 -10.71 -12.71
N ILE A 26 -5.28 -9.65 -12.24
CA ILE A 26 -5.62 -8.28 -12.62
C ILE A 26 -5.50 -8.11 -14.13
N LYS A 27 -4.36 -8.47 -14.73
CA LYS A 27 -4.12 -8.38 -16.18
C LYS A 27 -5.16 -9.15 -16.99
N LYS A 28 -5.56 -10.33 -16.53
CA LYS A 28 -6.60 -11.14 -17.18
C LYS A 28 -7.97 -10.45 -17.12
N THR A 29 -8.29 -9.82 -15.99
CA THR A 29 -9.59 -9.15 -15.78
C THR A 29 -9.69 -7.87 -16.59
N VAL A 30 -8.63 -7.03 -16.56
CA VAL A 30 -8.72 -5.69 -17.15
C VAL A 30 -8.48 -5.65 -18.66
N GLY A 31 -7.76 -6.61 -19.24
CA GLY A 31 -7.46 -6.60 -20.67
C GLY A 31 -6.69 -5.37 -21.19
N ALA A 32 -6.18 -4.54 -20.28
CA ALA A 32 -5.45 -3.30 -20.54
C ALA A 32 -4.09 -3.30 -19.81
N PRO A 33 -3.12 -2.46 -20.23
CA PRO A 33 -1.88 -2.28 -19.50
C PRO A 33 -2.11 -1.89 -18.03
N VAL A 34 -1.32 -2.48 -17.11
CA VAL A 34 -1.43 -2.24 -15.66
C VAL A 34 -0.26 -1.41 -15.17
N CYS A 35 -0.56 -0.27 -14.57
CA CYS A 35 0.36 0.53 -13.77
C CYS A 35 0.34 0.01 -12.33
N CYS A 36 1.47 -0.50 -11.85
CA CYS A 36 1.62 -0.97 -10.48
C CYS A 36 1.92 0.20 -9.54
N VAL A 37 1.06 0.41 -8.55
CA VAL A 37 1.25 1.48 -7.55
C VAL A 37 2.10 0.93 -6.41
N VAL A 38 3.36 1.39 -6.34
CA VAL A 38 4.39 0.91 -5.42
C VAL A 38 4.91 2.00 -4.47
N LYS A 39 4.11 3.03 -4.24
CA LYS A 39 4.40 4.07 -3.24
C LYS A 39 4.44 3.49 -1.82
N ALA A 40 4.98 4.25 -0.86
CA ALA A 40 5.15 3.83 0.52
C ALA A 40 5.89 2.49 0.62
N ASP A 41 7.02 2.40 -0.09
CA ASP A 41 7.87 1.21 -0.16
C ASP A 41 7.08 -0.05 -0.61
N ALA A 42 6.34 0.07 -1.72
CA ALA A 42 5.44 -0.96 -2.22
C ALA A 42 4.42 -1.40 -1.13
N TYR A 43 3.76 -0.42 -0.50
CA TYR A 43 2.82 -0.67 0.62
C TYR A 43 3.46 -1.50 1.72
N GLY A 44 4.71 -1.20 2.07
CA GLY A 44 5.46 -1.88 3.13
C GLY A 44 6.12 -3.21 2.71
N HIS A 45 6.01 -3.61 1.44
CA HIS A 45 6.55 -4.88 0.93
C HIS A 45 8.01 -4.79 0.45
N GLY A 46 8.62 -3.59 0.45
CA GLY A 46 9.98 -3.38 -0.04
C GLY A 46 10.05 -3.16 -1.56
N ALA A 47 9.97 -1.90 -1.98
CA ALA A 47 9.92 -1.52 -3.40
C ALA A 47 11.19 -1.91 -4.18
N ALA A 48 12.33 -2.01 -3.52
CA ALA A 48 13.61 -2.45 -4.10
C ALA A 48 13.58 -3.87 -4.68
N VAL A 49 12.70 -4.73 -4.17
CA VAL A 49 12.55 -6.12 -4.62
C VAL A 49 11.21 -6.33 -5.32
N ALA A 50 10.11 -5.83 -4.73
CA ALA A 50 8.78 -5.96 -5.32
C ALA A 50 8.66 -5.24 -6.68
N GLY A 51 9.32 -4.09 -6.85
CA GLY A 51 9.30 -3.34 -8.12
C GLY A 51 9.88 -4.15 -9.28
N PRO A 52 11.16 -4.57 -9.25
CA PRO A 52 11.75 -5.42 -10.28
C PRO A 52 10.95 -6.70 -10.55
N TRP A 53 10.46 -7.37 -9.50
CA TRP A 53 9.62 -8.55 -9.64
C TRP A 53 8.34 -8.28 -10.43
N LEU A 54 7.65 -7.18 -10.13
CA LEU A 54 6.45 -6.77 -10.87
C LEU A 54 6.78 -6.40 -12.32
N GLU A 55 7.92 -5.74 -12.59
CA GLU A 55 8.36 -5.41 -13.95
C GLU A 55 8.61 -6.68 -14.77
N GLU A 56 9.34 -7.64 -14.24
CA GLU A 56 9.61 -8.94 -14.86
C GLU A 56 8.31 -9.72 -15.16
N ASN A 57 7.28 -9.57 -14.32
CA ASN A 57 5.99 -10.22 -14.47
C ASN A 57 4.96 -9.39 -15.28
N GLY A 58 5.42 -8.32 -15.91
CA GLY A 58 4.67 -7.59 -16.94
C GLY A 58 3.87 -6.38 -16.45
N ALA A 59 4.34 -5.71 -15.39
CA ALA A 59 3.90 -4.35 -15.11
C ALA A 59 4.21 -3.45 -16.32
N ALA A 60 3.23 -2.64 -16.74
CA ALA A 60 3.40 -1.74 -17.88
C ALA A 60 4.01 -0.39 -17.47
N ALA A 61 3.76 0.04 -16.24
CA ALA A 61 4.25 1.28 -15.66
C ALA A 61 4.21 1.17 -14.13
N PHE A 62 4.80 2.15 -13.46
CA PHE A 62 4.77 2.27 -12.01
C PHE A 62 4.23 3.64 -11.58
N ALA A 63 3.61 3.70 -10.41
CA ALA A 63 3.20 4.96 -9.81
C ALA A 63 3.65 5.04 -8.35
N VAL A 64 4.19 6.20 -7.99
CA VAL A 64 4.76 6.50 -6.68
C VAL A 64 4.22 7.83 -6.15
N SER A 65 4.52 8.17 -4.90
CA SER A 65 4.03 9.41 -4.29
C SER A 65 4.98 10.59 -4.47
N CYS A 66 6.28 10.36 -4.51
CA CYS A 66 7.30 11.42 -4.52
C CYS A 66 8.54 11.04 -5.35
N LEU A 67 9.38 12.05 -5.61
CA LEU A 67 10.61 11.88 -6.39
C LEU A 67 11.60 10.91 -5.74
N ALA A 68 11.70 10.89 -4.42
CA ALA A 68 12.60 9.98 -3.72
C ALA A 68 12.26 8.51 -4.00
N GLU A 69 10.97 8.15 -3.98
CA GLU A 69 10.49 6.80 -4.33
C GLU A 69 10.77 6.48 -5.82
N ALA A 70 10.54 7.43 -6.72
CA ALA A 70 10.82 7.25 -8.14
C ALA A 70 12.31 6.98 -8.41
N ARG A 71 13.19 7.75 -7.78
CA ARG A 71 14.65 7.56 -7.86
C ARG A 71 15.07 6.23 -7.23
N HIS A 72 14.44 5.83 -6.14
CA HIS A 72 14.69 4.53 -5.51
C HIS A 72 14.40 3.39 -6.48
N LEU A 73 13.26 3.41 -7.17
CA LEU A 73 12.93 2.42 -8.20
C LEU A 73 13.96 2.40 -9.34
N ARG A 74 14.37 3.57 -9.84
CA ARG A 74 15.39 3.65 -10.92
C ARG A 74 16.72 3.04 -10.49
N ARG A 75 17.18 3.32 -9.26
CA ARG A 75 18.42 2.71 -8.71
C ARG A 75 18.34 1.18 -8.61
N HIS A 76 17.13 0.62 -8.47
CA HIS A 76 16.89 -0.82 -8.43
C HIS A 76 16.47 -1.42 -9.78
N GLY A 77 16.79 -0.73 -10.89
CA GLY A 77 16.74 -1.29 -12.23
C GLY A 77 15.41 -1.15 -12.96
N ILE A 78 14.41 -0.47 -12.39
CA ILE A 78 13.13 -0.25 -13.08
C ILE A 78 13.36 0.59 -14.34
N SER A 79 13.00 0.03 -15.50
CA SER A 79 13.10 0.66 -16.82
C SER A 79 11.77 1.23 -17.31
N LYS A 80 10.65 0.69 -16.87
CA LYS A 80 9.29 1.11 -17.28
C LYS A 80 8.98 2.55 -16.85
N PRO A 81 7.98 3.21 -17.48
CA PRO A 81 7.53 4.53 -17.09
C PRO A 81 7.17 4.60 -15.59
N ILE A 82 7.57 5.69 -14.94
CA ILE A 82 7.23 5.97 -13.53
C ILE A 82 6.49 7.30 -13.48
N LEU A 83 5.29 7.30 -12.87
CA LEU A 83 4.46 8.47 -12.63
C LEU A 83 4.52 8.85 -11.15
N ILE A 84 4.87 10.10 -10.85
CA ILE A 84 4.67 10.66 -9.51
C ILE A 84 3.23 11.17 -9.40
N LEU A 85 2.46 10.62 -8.46
CA LEU A 85 1.04 10.96 -8.24
C LEU A 85 0.82 12.25 -7.47
N GLY A 86 1.87 12.81 -6.87
CA GLY A 86 1.84 13.96 -5.98
C GLY A 86 2.75 15.10 -6.42
N TYR A 87 3.12 15.91 -5.44
CA TYR A 87 3.98 17.08 -5.60
C TYR A 87 5.46 16.70 -5.73
N THR A 88 6.14 17.42 -6.62
CA THR A 88 7.62 17.51 -6.64
C THR A 88 7.98 19.00 -6.66
N ASP A 89 8.94 19.41 -5.85
CA ASP A 89 9.46 20.77 -5.87
C ASP A 89 9.96 21.11 -7.30
N PRO A 90 9.47 22.19 -7.94
CA PRO A 90 9.93 22.61 -9.25
C PRO A 90 11.46 22.77 -9.37
N LEU A 91 12.16 23.05 -8.28
CA LEU A 91 13.62 23.09 -8.26
C LEU A 91 14.31 21.73 -8.51
N GLN A 92 13.54 20.65 -8.56
CA GLN A 92 14.05 19.29 -8.84
C GLN A 92 13.76 18.81 -10.27
N VAL A 93 13.48 19.73 -11.21
CA VAL A 93 13.16 19.37 -12.61
C VAL A 93 14.28 18.62 -13.32
N ASP A 94 15.54 18.91 -12.98
CA ASP A 94 16.72 18.20 -13.48
C ASP A 94 16.68 16.70 -13.08
N GLN A 95 16.24 16.41 -11.86
CA GLN A 95 16.08 15.04 -11.38
C GLN A 95 14.91 14.32 -12.03
N LEU A 96 13.80 15.01 -12.33
CA LEU A 96 12.69 14.45 -13.10
C LEU A 96 13.15 14.06 -14.50
N ALA A 97 13.83 14.97 -15.19
CA ALA A 97 14.35 14.76 -16.54
C ALA A 97 15.41 13.66 -16.59
N PHE A 98 16.43 13.74 -15.72
CA PHE A 98 17.54 12.76 -15.67
C PHE A 98 17.07 11.34 -15.44
N ASN A 99 16.06 11.16 -14.57
CA ASN A 99 15.52 9.84 -14.26
C ASN A 99 14.33 9.44 -15.15
N CYS A 100 13.98 10.21 -16.18
CA CYS A 100 12.84 9.98 -17.07
C CYS A 100 11.54 9.72 -16.30
N ILE A 101 11.21 10.62 -15.36
CA ILE A 101 10.03 10.51 -14.51
C ILE A 101 8.91 11.41 -15.04
N THR A 102 7.71 10.87 -15.13
CA THR A 102 6.50 11.64 -15.47
C THR A 102 5.94 12.30 -14.22
N GLN A 103 5.72 13.62 -14.29
CA GLN A 103 5.21 14.43 -13.20
C GLN A 103 3.71 14.68 -13.35
N THR A 104 2.96 14.55 -12.27
CA THR A 104 1.57 14.99 -12.19
C THR A 104 1.48 16.50 -12.09
N VAL A 105 0.66 17.11 -12.96
CA VAL A 105 0.32 18.54 -12.92
C VAL A 105 -1.16 18.70 -12.59
N TYR A 106 -1.44 19.46 -11.53
CA TYR A 106 -2.76 19.54 -10.92
C TYR A 106 -3.29 20.99 -10.77
N SER A 107 -2.49 21.98 -11.17
CA SER A 107 -2.90 23.38 -11.22
C SER A 107 -2.06 24.17 -12.24
N GLU A 108 -2.61 25.28 -12.73
CA GLU A 108 -1.90 26.16 -13.65
C GLU A 108 -0.71 26.86 -12.97
N GLU A 109 -0.84 27.21 -11.69
CA GLU A 109 0.25 27.79 -10.90
C GLU A 109 1.44 26.84 -10.82
N TYR A 110 1.19 25.57 -10.49
CA TYR A 110 2.24 24.55 -10.43
C TYR A 110 2.87 24.31 -11.81
N ALA A 111 2.06 24.26 -12.88
CA ALA A 111 2.57 24.11 -14.25
C ALA A 111 3.52 25.24 -14.64
N LYS A 112 3.15 26.50 -14.34
CA LYS A 112 3.98 27.69 -14.61
C LYS A 112 5.30 27.63 -13.85
N ALA A 113 5.28 27.27 -12.58
CA ALA A 113 6.49 27.13 -11.77
C ALA A 113 7.41 26.03 -12.31
N LEU A 114 6.84 24.87 -12.68
CA LEU A 114 7.57 23.75 -13.25
C LEU A 114 8.19 24.10 -14.60
N SER A 115 7.43 24.80 -15.49
CA SER A 115 7.91 25.24 -16.79
C SER A 115 9.05 26.25 -16.68
N ALA A 116 8.92 27.24 -15.78
CA ALA A 116 9.98 28.24 -15.55
C ALA A 116 11.26 27.58 -15.04
N ALA A 117 11.17 26.64 -14.10
CA ALA A 117 12.32 25.88 -13.61
C ALA A 117 12.94 25.02 -14.73
N ALA A 118 12.14 24.33 -15.54
CA ALA A 118 12.60 23.51 -16.66
C ALA A 118 13.31 24.35 -17.73
N GLN A 119 12.83 25.55 -18.03
CA GLN A 119 13.50 26.48 -18.94
C GLN A 119 14.85 26.93 -18.38
N ASN A 120 14.92 27.30 -17.10
CA ASN A 120 16.16 27.72 -16.45
C ASN A 120 17.20 26.60 -16.40
N ALA A 121 16.76 25.36 -16.18
CA ALA A 121 17.62 24.17 -16.17
C ALA A 121 17.96 23.63 -17.58
N GLY A 122 17.27 24.11 -18.63
CA GLY A 122 17.46 23.63 -20.01
C GLY A 122 16.96 22.19 -20.25
N VAL A 123 16.05 21.68 -19.41
CA VAL A 123 15.54 20.32 -19.49
C VAL A 123 14.07 20.27 -19.95
N GLU A 124 13.57 19.08 -20.26
CA GLU A 124 12.18 18.82 -20.61
C GLU A 124 11.56 17.87 -19.60
N VAL A 125 10.27 18.07 -19.27
CA VAL A 125 9.56 17.26 -18.27
C VAL A 125 8.30 16.66 -18.90
N HIS A 126 8.16 15.33 -18.79
CA HIS A 126 6.93 14.64 -19.14
C HIS A 126 5.88 14.83 -18.06
N CYS A 127 4.65 15.12 -18.47
CA CYS A 127 3.57 15.47 -17.55
C CYS A 127 2.29 14.70 -17.85
N HIS A 128 1.54 14.39 -16.79
CA HIS A 128 0.14 13.99 -16.86
C HIS A 128 -0.74 15.02 -16.13
N PHE A 129 -1.84 15.42 -16.74
CA PHE A 129 -2.87 16.20 -16.08
C PHE A 129 -3.55 15.37 -14.98
N LYS A 130 -3.73 15.96 -13.81
CA LYS A 130 -4.60 15.43 -12.77
C LYS A 130 -5.88 16.24 -12.72
N VAL A 131 -7.01 15.56 -12.95
CA VAL A 131 -8.34 16.16 -12.90
C VAL A 131 -9.02 15.79 -11.59
N ASP A 132 -9.67 16.75 -10.96
CA ASP A 132 -10.54 16.51 -9.81
C ASP A 132 -12.00 16.49 -10.26
N THR A 133 -12.53 15.28 -10.33
CA THR A 133 -13.93 14.99 -10.65
C THR A 133 -14.80 14.82 -9.40
N GLY A 134 -14.20 14.94 -8.21
CA GLY A 134 -14.93 14.76 -6.95
C GLY A 134 -14.16 14.09 -5.81
N MET A 135 -12.89 13.75 -6.00
CA MET A 135 -12.05 13.29 -4.88
C MET A 135 -11.75 14.41 -3.88
N GLY A 136 -11.71 15.68 -4.35
CA GLY A 136 -11.56 16.86 -3.50
C GLY A 136 -10.18 17.00 -2.87
N ARG A 137 -9.11 16.42 -3.49
CA ARG A 137 -7.77 16.40 -2.92
C ARG A 137 -6.78 17.28 -3.68
N ILE A 138 -6.50 16.98 -4.94
CA ILE A 138 -5.69 17.76 -5.88
C ILE A 138 -6.22 17.53 -7.29
N GLY A 139 -6.04 18.50 -8.19
CA GLY A 139 -6.42 18.39 -9.60
C GLY A 139 -7.12 19.64 -10.11
N PHE A 140 -7.16 19.81 -11.42
CA PHE A 140 -8.00 20.82 -12.05
C PHE A 140 -9.47 20.51 -11.75
N SER A 141 -10.16 21.42 -11.04
CA SER A 141 -11.52 21.19 -10.55
C SER A 141 -12.55 21.39 -11.65
N VAL A 142 -12.89 20.32 -12.34
CA VAL A 142 -13.91 20.32 -13.41
C VAL A 142 -15.35 20.30 -12.87
N ARG A 143 -15.53 20.13 -11.55
CA ARG A 143 -16.87 20.17 -10.91
C ARG A 143 -17.38 21.57 -10.67
N SER A 144 -16.50 22.46 -10.21
CA SER A 144 -16.89 23.82 -9.80
C SER A 144 -17.02 24.76 -10.99
N ASP A 145 -16.06 24.71 -11.93
CA ASP A 145 -16.07 25.49 -13.15
C ASP A 145 -15.37 24.70 -14.27
N PHE A 146 -16.18 24.02 -15.08
CA PHE A 146 -15.68 23.15 -16.14
C PHE A 146 -14.89 23.92 -17.21
N GLU A 147 -15.44 25.04 -17.71
CA GLU A 147 -14.82 25.79 -18.80
C GLU A 147 -13.51 26.46 -18.33
N ALA A 148 -13.47 27.01 -17.12
CA ALA A 148 -12.23 27.57 -16.58
C ALA A 148 -11.14 26.51 -16.40
N ALA A 149 -11.51 25.30 -15.97
CA ALA A 149 -10.56 24.18 -15.83
C ALA A 149 -10.00 23.72 -17.19
N ILE A 150 -10.85 23.61 -18.23
CA ILE A 150 -10.43 23.29 -19.60
C ILE A 150 -9.43 24.34 -20.11
N VAL A 151 -9.79 25.62 -20.09
CA VAL A 151 -8.93 26.70 -20.55
C VAL A 151 -7.60 26.75 -19.77
N ALA A 152 -7.62 26.45 -18.46
CA ALA A 152 -6.39 26.37 -17.67
C ALA A 152 -5.48 25.20 -18.14
N MET A 153 -6.05 24.02 -18.43
CA MET A 153 -5.29 22.87 -18.93
C MET A 153 -4.73 23.14 -20.34
N GLU A 154 -5.47 23.79 -21.24
CA GLU A 154 -4.99 24.22 -22.56
C GLU A 154 -3.80 25.17 -22.45
N ARG A 155 -3.90 26.19 -21.57
CA ARG A 155 -2.77 27.10 -21.29
C ARG A 155 -1.56 26.33 -20.75
N CYS A 156 -1.78 25.34 -19.89
CA CYS A 156 -0.69 24.49 -19.38
C CYS A 156 -0.06 23.66 -20.50
N ALA A 157 -0.86 23.10 -21.41
CA ALA A 157 -0.36 22.31 -22.53
C ALA A 157 0.54 23.10 -23.49
N ALA A 158 0.34 24.42 -23.55
CA ALA A 158 1.14 25.35 -24.35
C ALA A 158 2.41 25.85 -23.65
N LEU A 159 2.64 25.52 -22.37
CA LEU A 159 3.82 25.97 -21.63
C LEU A 159 5.10 25.30 -22.18
N PRO A 160 6.18 26.07 -22.37
CA PRO A 160 7.43 25.54 -22.87
C PRO A 160 8.07 24.55 -21.90
N LYS A 161 8.78 23.55 -22.44
CA LYS A 161 9.53 22.52 -21.68
C LYS A 161 8.66 21.53 -20.91
N LEU A 162 7.33 21.59 -21.03
CA LEU A 162 6.42 20.60 -20.47
C LEU A 162 5.75 19.80 -21.59
N HIS A 163 5.82 18.48 -21.50
CA HIS A 163 5.22 17.55 -22.47
C HIS A 163 4.06 16.80 -21.83
N PHE A 164 2.84 17.30 -22.05
CA PHE A 164 1.64 16.63 -21.58
C PHE A 164 1.26 15.48 -22.51
N SER A 165 1.36 14.25 -22.03
CA SER A 165 1.03 13.05 -22.79
C SER A 165 -0.10 12.23 -22.17
N GLY A 166 -0.57 12.61 -20.99
CA GLY A 166 -1.62 11.85 -20.31
C GLY A 166 -2.51 12.68 -19.39
N ILE A 167 -3.59 12.03 -18.97
CA ILE A 167 -4.59 12.60 -18.08
C ILE A 167 -5.18 11.53 -17.16
N PHE A 168 -5.44 11.89 -15.90
CA PHE A 168 -6.08 10.97 -14.97
C PHE A 168 -6.91 11.65 -13.90
N GLN A 169 -7.82 10.87 -13.33
CA GLN A 169 -8.59 11.22 -12.15
C GLN A 169 -8.45 10.13 -11.06
N HIS A 170 -9.13 10.26 -9.94
CA HIS A 170 -9.21 9.23 -8.89
C HIS A 170 -10.62 9.18 -8.31
N PHE A 171 -11.17 7.97 -8.23
CA PHE A 171 -12.49 7.76 -7.64
C PHE A 171 -12.42 7.86 -6.11
N ALA A 172 -13.45 8.48 -5.54
CA ALA A 172 -13.55 8.67 -4.09
C ALA A 172 -14.13 7.44 -3.38
N VAL A 173 -15.10 6.77 -4.01
CA VAL A 173 -15.94 5.74 -3.40
C VAL A 173 -16.23 4.55 -4.33
N ALA A 174 -15.30 4.24 -5.26
CA ALA A 174 -15.46 3.11 -6.19
C ALA A 174 -15.44 1.73 -5.50
N ASP A 175 -15.04 1.68 -4.25
CA ASP A 175 -15.01 0.52 -3.37
C ASP A 175 -16.24 0.41 -2.45
N SER A 176 -17.27 1.22 -2.68
CA SER A 176 -18.57 1.13 -1.99
C SER A 176 -19.65 0.58 -2.93
N THR A 177 -20.62 -0.11 -2.35
CA THR A 177 -21.76 -0.70 -3.05
C THR A 177 -23.10 -0.01 -2.76
N THR A 178 -23.09 1.06 -1.96
CA THR A 178 -24.30 1.82 -1.69
C THR A 178 -24.78 2.55 -2.94
N PRO A 179 -26.11 2.65 -3.20
CA PRO A 179 -26.63 3.32 -4.39
C PRO A 179 -26.17 4.77 -4.55
N GLU A 180 -26.02 5.49 -3.45
CA GLU A 180 -25.54 6.88 -3.45
C GLU A 180 -24.08 6.96 -3.92
N ASN A 181 -23.20 6.11 -3.38
CA ASN A 181 -21.76 6.06 -3.75
C ASN A 181 -21.58 5.52 -5.17
N GLU A 182 -22.41 4.60 -5.60
CA GLU A 182 -22.43 4.12 -6.98
C GLU A 182 -22.79 5.24 -7.96
N ALA A 183 -23.85 6.01 -7.68
CA ALA A 183 -24.23 7.17 -8.50
C ALA A 183 -23.12 8.25 -8.51
N TYR A 184 -22.45 8.45 -7.37
CA TYR A 184 -21.33 9.39 -7.29
C TYR A 184 -20.14 8.93 -8.15
N THR A 185 -19.80 7.65 -8.12
CA THR A 185 -18.72 7.06 -8.93
C THR A 185 -19.02 7.19 -10.42
N GLN A 186 -20.26 6.92 -10.84
CA GLN A 186 -20.72 7.12 -12.22
C GLN A 186 -20.64 8.59 -12.66
N ALA A 187 -21.03 9.51 -11.80
CA ALA A 187 -20.92 10.95 -12.09
C ALA A 187 -19.46 11.40 -12.22
N GLN A 188 -18.55 10.91 -11.37
CA GLN A 188 -17.11 11.19 -11.51
C GLN A 188 -16.57 10.68 -12.86
N HIS A 189 -16.95 9.48 -13.27
CA HIS A 189 -16.54 8.92 -14.56
C HIS A 189 -17.07 9.74 -15.73
N ALA A 190 -18.38 10.03 -15.76
CA ALA A 190 -19.00 10.82 -16.83
C ALA A 190 -18.33 12.20 -16.98
N LEU A 191 -17.98 12.84 -15.86
CA LEU A 191 -17.30 14.13 -15.88
C LEU A 191 -15.84 14.01 -16.39
N PHE A 192 -15.16 12.93 -16.07
CA PHE A 192 -13.83 12.62 -16.61
C PHE A 192 -13.87 12.41 -18.12
N GLU A 193 -14.81 11.60 -18.62
CA GLU A 193 -15.01 11.37 -20.05
C GLU A 193 -15.25 12.67 -20.82
N ARG A 194 -16.17 13.49 -20.30
CA ARG A 194 -16.44 14.81 -20.87
C ARG A 194 -15.19 15.69 -20.93
N THR A 195 -14.35 15.63 -19.90
CA THR A 195 -13.09 16.41 -19.83
C THR A 195 -12.10 15.92 -20.89
N VAL A 196 -11.91 14.61 -21.01
CA VAL A 196 -11.02 13.99 -22.01
C VAL A 196 -11.46 14.36 -23.43
N GLN A 197 -12.75 14.16 -23.73
CA GLN A 197 -13.32 14.44 -25.06
C GLN A 197 -13.15 15.91 -25.44
N ARG A 198 -13.38 16.83 -24.50
CA ARG A 198 -13.24 18.27 -24.74
C ARG A 198 -11.80 18.65 -25.02
N LEU A 199 -10.84 18.24 -24.20
CA LEU A 199 -9.41 18.53 -24.42
C LEU A 199 -8.89 17.95 -25.74
N GLN A 200 -9.32 16.74 -26.12
CA GLN A 200 -8.97 16.15 -27.41
C GLN A 200 -9.57 16.90 -28.58
N ALA A 201 -10.82 17.36 -28.48
CA ALA A 201 -11.48 18.18 -29.51
C ALA A 201 -10.79 19.54 -29.68
N ASP A 202 -10.24 20.11 -28.60
CA ASP A 202 -9.49 21.36 -28.59
C ASP A 202 -8.01 21.16 -28.99
N GLY A 203 -7.61 19.93 -29.41
CA GLY A 203 -6.30 19.62 -29.96
C GLY A 203 -5.21 19.25 -28.94
N VAL A 204 -5.55 19.01 -27.68
CA VAL A 204 -4.59 18.51 -26.69
C VAL A 204 -4.32 17.02 -26.93
N ALA A 205 -3.06 16.68 -27.20
CA ALA A 205 -2.64 15.30 -27.48
C ALA A 205 -2.56 14.47 -26.18
N LEU A 206 -3.57 13.63 -25.91
CA LEU A 206 -3.63 12.74 -24.77
C LEU A 206 -3.48 11.29 -25.21
N HIS A 207 -2.29 10.70 -24.99
CA HIS A 207 -1.98 9.32 -25.37
C HIS A 207 -2.25 8.33 -24.23
N THR A 208 -2.10 8.77 -22.98
CA THR A 208 -2.31 7.93 -21.78
C THR A 208 -3.48 8.46 -20.98
N ILE A 209 -4.59 7.75 -21.01
CA ILE A 209 -5.81 8.10 -20.28
C ILE A 209 -6.05 7.02 -19.24
N HIS A 210 -6.19 7.39 -17.97
CA HIS A 210 -6.37 6.43 -16.89
C HIS A 210 -7.21 6.98 -15.73
N CYS A 211 -8.29 6.28 -15.39
CA CYS A 211 -9.16 6.66 -14.26
C CYS A 211 -9.24 5.57 -13.18
N ALA A 212 -9.21 4.30 -13.55
CA ALA A 212 -9.49 3.18 -12.67
C ALA A 212 -8.38 2.98 -11.61
N ASN A 213 -8.79 2.96 -10.33
CA ASN A 213 -8.01 2.50 -9.18
C ASN A 213 -8.28 1.00 -8.93
N SER A 214 -7.78 0.42 -7.82
CA SER A 214 -7.95 -1.00 -7.50
C SER A 214 -9.40 -1.48 -7.55
N ALA A 215 -10.34 -0.75 -6.99
CA ALA A 215 -11.74 -1.10 -7.01
C ALA A 215 -12.35 -0.94 -8.42
N ALA A 216 -12.16 0.24 -9.01
CA ALA A 216 -12.77 0.54 -10.29
C ALA A 216 -12.32 -0.39 -11.42
N GLN A 217 -11.04 -0.78 -11.48
CA GLN A 217 -10.54 -1.67 -12.52
C GLN A 217 -11.12 -3.10 -12.46
N MET A 218 -11.57 -3.53 -11.29
CA MET A 218 -12.19 -4.85 -11.11
C MET A 218 -13.71 -4.81 -11.23
N ARG A 219 -14.35 -3.65 -11.00
CA ARG A 219 -15.80 -3.49 -11.02
C ARG A 219 -16.36 -2.94 -12.33
N TYR A 220 -15.61 -2.06 -13.02
CA TYR A 220 -16.07 -1.33 -14.21
C TYR A 220 -15.14 -1.60 -15.38
N LEU A 221 -15.35 -2.71 -16.06
CA LEU A 221 -14.43 -3.21 -17.11
C LEU A 221 -14.34 -2.29 -18.31
N GLU A 222 -15.37 -1.49 -18.55
CA GLU A 222 -15.45 -0.52 -19.65
C GLU A 222 -14.66 0.77 -19.38
N TRP A 223 -14.13 0.98 -18.16
CA TRP A 223 -13.42 2.21 -17.77
C TRP A 223 -11.91 2.08 -17.77
N HIS A 224 -11.36 1.06 -18.39
CA HIS A 224 -9.92 0.78 -18.31
C HIS A 224 -9.07 1.75 -19.14
N HIS A 225 -9.61 2.32 -20.22
CA HIS A 225 -8.89 3.19 -21.14
C HIS A 225 -7.55 2.60 -21.62
N SER A 226 -6.49 3.44 -21.70
CA SER A 226 -5.16 3.01 -22.14
C SER A 226 -4.28 2.46 -21.00
N LEU A 227 -4.68 2.64 -19.73
CA LEU A 227 -3.92 2.22 -18.55
C LEU A 227 -4.83 2.11 -17.33
N THR A 228 -4.64 1.09 -16.49
CA THR A 228 -5.28 0.99 -15.15
C THR A 228 -4.23 1.09 -14.04
N ARG A 229 -4.65 1.42 -12.81
CA ARG A 229 -3.73 1.57 -11.68
C ARG A 229 -4.09 0.59 -10.56
N ALA A 230 -3.30 -0.47 -10.45
CA ALA A 230 -3.43 -1.45 -9.39
C ALA A 230 -2.62 -1.02 -8.15
N GLY A 231 -3.28 -0.92 -7.01
CA GLY A 231 -2.69 -0.66 -5.70
C GLY A 231 -2.87 -1.88 -4.79
N ILE A 232 -3.77 -1.79 -3.82
CA ILE A 232 -3.93 -2.79 -2.74
C ILE A 232 -4.17 -4.22 -3.25
N ILE A 233 -4.85 -4.40 -4.36
CA ILE A 233 -5.11 -5.72 -4.95
C ILE A 233 -3.85 -6.41 -5.49
N LEU A 234 -2.75 -5.69 -5.77
CA LEU A 234 -1.44 -6.31 -6.05
C LEU A 234 -0.92 -7.07 -4.84
N TYR A 235 -1.24 -6.56 -3.67
CA TYR A 235 -0.84 -7.13 -2.39
C TYR A 235 -1.86 -8.11 -1.81
N GLY A 236 -2.88 -8.46 -2.62
CA GLY A 236 -3.84 -9.52 -2.35
C GLY A 236 -4.90 -9.18 -1.31
N LEU A 237 -5.17 -7.90 -1.12
CA LEU A 237 -6.17 -7.41 -0.18
C LEU A 237 -7.29 -6.67 -0.92
N ASP A 238 -8.51 -6.81 -0.42
CA ASP A 238 -9.65 -6.08 -0.95
C ASP A 238 -9.57 -4.58 -0.61
N PRO A 239 -10.05 -3.70 -1.49
CA PRO A 239 -9.97 -2.25 -1.27
C PRO A 239 -10.90 -1.74 -0.16
N SER A 240 -11.95 -2.48 0.17
CA SER A 240 -12.85 -2.22 1.30
C SER A 240 -13.58 -3.50 1.71
N PRO A 241 -14.24 -3.53 2.89
CA PRO A 241 -15.09 -4.66 3.28
C PRO A 241 -16.38 -4.83 2.44
N GLU A 242 -16.74 -3.82 1.63
CA GLU A 242 -17.96 -3.85 0.81
C GLU A 242 -17.77 -4.56 -0.53
N VAL A 243 -16.52 -4.74 -0.97
CA VAL A 243 -16.19 -5.37 -2.25
C VAL A 243 -15.18 -6.50 -2.04
N HIS A 244 -15.46 -7.63 -2.66
CA HIS A 244 -14.59 -8.81 -2.60
C HIS A 244 -14.23 -9.26 -4.01
N PHE A 245 -12.94 -9.59 -4.22
CA PHE A 245 -12.42 -10.06 -5.48
C PHE A 245 -11.83 -11.46 -5.33
N ASP A 246 -12.54 -12.45 -5.86
CA ASP A 246 -12.11 -13.85 -5.80
C ASP A 246 -10.72 -14.05 -6.43
N GLY A 247 -9.93 -14.87 -5.77
CA GLY A 247 -8.61 -15.28 -6.25
C GLY A 247 -7.45 -14.35 -5.88
N LEU A 248 -7.70 -13.25 -5.18
CA LEU A 248 -6.63 -12.46 -4.57
C LEU A 248 -5.97 -13.26 -3.45
N ARG A 249 -4.64 -13.21 -3.39
CA ARG A 249 -3.83 -13.90 -2.38
C ARG A 249 -3.03 -12.86 -1.59
N PRO A 250 -3.30 -12.69 -0.26
CA PRO A 250 -2.50 -11.80 0.57
C PRO A 250 -1.01 -12.16 0.50
N THR A 251 -0.18 -11.14 0.33
CA THR A 251 1.26 -11.32 0.05
C THR A 251 2.14 -11.15 1.28
N MET A 252 1.60 -10.64 2.40
CA MET A 252 2.38 -10.36 3.60
C MET A 252 1.93 -11.21 4.79
N THR A 253 2.91 -11.80 5.48
CA THR A 253 2.76 -12.39 6.81
C THR A 253 3.80 -11.78 7.73
N LEU A 254 3.38 -11.23 8.87
CA LEU A 254 4.30 -10.76 9.90
C LEU A 254 4.57 -11.88 10.91
N LYS A 255 5.84 -12.19 11.07
CA LYS A 255 6.34 -13.24 11.98
C LYS A 255 7.18 -12.64 13.11
N SER A 256 7.23 -13.35 14.20
CA SER A 256 8.12 -13.08 15.34
C SER A 256 8.47 -14.37 16.07
N VAL A 257 9.11 -14.26 17.22
CA VAL A 257 9.45 -15.39 18.09
C VAL A 257 9.02 -15.13 19.54
N VAL A 258 8.80 -16.21 20.25
CA VAL A 258 8.68 -16.19 21.71
C VAL A 258 10.05 -15.93 22.33
N GLU A 259 10.16 -14.86 23.10
CA GLU A 259 11.38 -14.49 23.84
C GLU A 259 11.45 -15.16 25.21
N PHE A 260 10.29 -15.20 25.90
CA PHE A 260 10.22 -15.67 27.28
C PHE A 260 8.84 -16.26 27.58
N VAL A 261 8.81 -17.31 28.41
CA VAL A 261 7.57 -17.93 28.90
C VAL A 261 7.59 -17.94 30.43
N LYS A 262 6.48 -17.59 31.05
CA LYS A 262 6.32 -17.60 32.51
C LYS A 262 4.90 -17.99 32.92
N ASP A 263 4.79 -18.46 34.15
CA ASP A 263 3.51 -18.61 34.83
C ASP A 263 3.10 -17.26 35.43
N LEU A 264 1.79 -16.98 35.45
CA LEU A 264 1.16 -15.81 36.05
C LEU A 264 0.12 -16.31 37.05
N LEU A 265 0.33 -16.00 38.32
CA LEU A 265 -0.57 -16.43 39.38
C LEU A 265 -1.81 -15.54 39.53
N PRO A 266 -2.91 -16.03 40.12
CA PRO A 266 -4.09 -15.20 40.37
C PRO A 266 -3.73 -13.95 41.20
N GLY A 267 -4.22 -12.79 40.74
CA GLY A 267 -3.93 -11.48 41.33
C GLY A 267 -2.70 -10.79 40.75
N GLU A 268 -1.85 -11.48 40.00
CA GLU A 268 -0.72 -10.84 39.31
C GLU A 268 -1.17 -10.13 38.04
N SER A 269 -0.51 -9.03 37.72
CA SER A 269 -0.81 -8.19 36.56
C SER A 269 0.37 -8.13 35.60
N VAL A 270 0.09 -7.83 34.33
CA VAL A 270 1.14 -7.69 33.30
C VAL A 270 1.08 -6.35 32.59
N SER A 271 2.23 -5.95 32.04
CA SER A 271 2.46 -4.82 31.14
C SER A 271 2.15 -3.45 31.77
N TYR A 272 2.35 -2.39 30.97
CA TYR A 272 2.15 -0.99 31.38
C TYR A 272 0.72 -0.71 31.85
N GLY A 273 0.60 -0.05 33.01
CA GLY A 273 -0.69 0.34 33.57
C GLY A 273 -1.47 -0.83 34.17
N ARG A 274 -0.88 -2.04 34.21
CA ARG A 274 -1.50 -3.24 34.81
C ARG A 274 -2.94 -3.47 34.33
N THR A 275 -3.17 -3.30 33.03
CA THR A 275 -4.52 -3.36 32.42
C THR A 275 -5.09 -4.76 32.34
N TYR A 276 -4.25 -5.78 32.53
CA TYR A 276 -4.66 -7.18 32.66
C TYR A 276 -4.17 -7.75 34.00
N THR A 277 -5.08 -8.37 34.73
CA THR A 277 -4.79 -9.09 35.97
C THR A 277 -5.35 -10.51 35.83
N ALA A 278 -4.56 -11.51 36.14
CA ALA A 278 -4.98 -12.90 36.07
C ALA A 278 -5.96 -13.23 37.18
N ASN A 279 -7.11 -13.81 36.85
CA ASN A 279 -8.10 -14.32 37.82
C ASN A 279 -7.89 -15.82 38.15
N THR A 280 -7.22 -16.53 37.25
CA THR A 280 -6.82 -17.94 37.39
C THR A 280 -5.37 -18.09 36.96
N PRO A 281 -4.68 -19.17 37.32
CA PRO A 281 -3.31 -19.42 36.80
C PRO A 281 -3.28 -19.34 35.27
N ARG A 282 -2.30 -18.65 34.71
CA ARG A 282 -2.08 -18.48 33.28
C ARG A 282 -0.64 -18.81 32.92
N LYS A 283 -0.43 -19.33 31.72
CA LYS A 283 0.88 -19.37 31.07
C LYS A 283 0.97 -18.24 30.06
N VAL A 284 2.00 -17.42 30.14
CA VAL A 284 2.15 -16.21 29.36
C VAL A 284 3.45 -16.25 28.58
N ALA A 285 3.38 -15.95 27.28
CA ALA A 285 4.56 -15.75 26.44
C ALA A 285 4.79 -14.27 26.16
N THR A 286 6.04 -13.85 26.18
CA THR A 286 6.51 -12.56 25.65
C THR A 286 6.98 -12.77 24.21
N VAL A 287 6.47 -11.97 23.29
CA VAL A 287 6.76 -12.04 21.86
C VAL A 287 7.55 -10.80 21.44
N CYS A 288 8.60 -10.97 20.64
CA CYS A 288 9.50 -9.93 20.15
C CYS A 288 8.86 -9.05 19.06
N VAL A 289 7.73 -8.42 19.34
CA VAL A 289 7.05 -7.47 18.45
C VAL A 289 6.31 -6.40 19.24
N GLY A 290 6.37 -5.16 18.78
CA GLY A 290 5.68 -4.05 19.40
C GLY A 290 5.35 -2.94 18.41
N TYR A 291 4.95 -1.76 18.95
CA TYR A 291 4.51 -0.66 18.09
C TYR A 291 5.66 -0.01 17.30
N ALA A 292 6.92 -0.20 17.69
CA ALA A 292 8.06 0.25 16.89
C ALA A 292 8.31 -0.63 15.66
N ASP A 293 7.75 -1.86 15.63
CA ASP A 293 7.73 -2.73 14.44
C ASP A 293 6.57 -2.41 13.50
N GLY A 294 5.64 -1.55 13.93
CA GLY A 294 4.41 -1.24 13.21
C GLY A 294 3.18 -1.99 13.72
N TYR A 295 3.30 -2.78 14.81
CA TYR A 295 2.15 -3.48 15.38
C TYR A 295 1.29 -2.51 16.22
N PRO A 296 -0.02 -2.32 15.91
CA PRO A 296 -0.80 -1.25 16.52
C PRO A 296 -0.98 -1.38 18.04
N ARG A 297 -0.65 -0.31 18.78
CA ARG A 297 -0.84 -0.27 20.24
C ARG A 297 -2.32 -0.35 20.65
N ALA A 298 -3.24 -0.02 19.73
CA ALA A 298 -4.68 -0.15 19.94
C ALA A 298 -5.15 -1.59 20.17
N LEU A 299 -4.37 -2.59 19.73
CA LEU A 299 -4.62 -4.02 19.94
C LEU A 299 -4.28 -4.52 21.34
N SER A 300 -3.91 -3.62 22.27
CA SER A 300 -3.61 -3.96 23.67
C SER A 300 -4.76 -4.70 24.33
N GLY A 301 -4.46 -5.79 25.02
CA GLY A 301 -5.42 -6.57 25.80
C GLY A 301 -5.71 -5.92 27.17
N SER A 302 -6.91 -6.08 27.66
CA SER A 302 -7.32 -5.78 29.04
C SER A 302 -8.44 -6.73 29.44
N ASN A 303 -8.72 -6.82 30.73
CA ASN A 303 -9.87 -7.61 31.16
C ASN A 303 -11.16 -7.05 30.53
N GLY A 304 -11.78 -7.85 29.67
CA GLY A 304 -13.02 -7.48 28.98
C GLY A 304 -12.88 -6.65 27.69
N ASN A 305 -11.68 -6.47 27.14
CA ASN A 305 -11.52 -5.84 25.82
C ASN A 305 -11.78 -6.85 24.67
N PRO A 306 -12.88 -6.74 23.93
CA PRO A 306 -13.18 -7.65 22.81
C PRO A 306 -12.29 -7.39 21.58
N ASN A 307 -11.64 -6.21 21.50
CA ASN A 307 -10.83 -5.79 20.36
C ASN A 307 -9.32 -6.06 20.57
N ALA A 308 -8.96 -6.82 21.60
CA ALA A 308 -7.58 -7.26 21.78
C ALA A 308 -7.09 -8.03 20.56
N GLY A 309 -5.82 -7.86 20.20
CA GLY A 309 -5.19 -8.63 19.14
C GLY A 309 -5.06 -10.10 19.50
N VAL A 310 -5.00 -10.95 18.49
CA VAL A 310 -4.82 -12.40 18.62
C VAL A 310 -3.74 -12.85 17.65
N MET A 311 -2.58 -13.24 18.17
CA MET A 311 -1.51 -13.88 17.38
C MET A 311 -1.74 -15.37 17.26
N SER A 312 -0.90 -16.09 16.54
CA SER A 312 -0.93 -17.55 16.58
C SER A 312 0.44 -18.16 16.91
N ILE A 313 0.41 -19.23 17.70
CA ILE A 313 1.58 -20.04 18.06
C ILE A 313 1.18 -21.51 17.90
N HIS A 314 2.00 -22.31 17.23
CA HIS A 314 1.70 -23.73 16.93
C HIS A 314 0.33 -23.93 16.23
N GLY A 315 -0.10 -22.96 15.40
CA GLY A 315 -1.40 -23.02 14.73
C GLY A 315 -2.61 -22.83 15.65
N LYS A 316 -2.42 -22.27 16.84
CA LYS A 316 -3.48 -21.97 17.81
C LYS A 316 -3.51 -20.50 18.15
N PRO A 317 -4.70 -19.91 18.42
CA PRO A 317 -4.84 -18.52 18.77
C PRO A 317 -4.23 -18.21 20.14
N ALA A 318 -3.44 -17.13 20.21
CA ALA A 318 -2.79 -16.62 21.41
C ALA A 318 -3.24 -15.17 21.63
N PRO A 319 -4.25 -14.92 22.48
CA PRO A 319 -4.79 -13.59 22.72
C PRO A 319 -3.76 -12.68 23.41
N ILE A 320 -3.72 -11.40 23.00
CA ILE A 320 -2.89 -10.40 23.67
C ILE A 320 -3.46 -10.08 25.05
N ILE A 321 -2.59 -10.05 26.05
CA ILE A 321 -2.87 -9.61 27.41
C ILE A 321 -1.97 -8.45 27.82
N GLY A 322 -2.55 -7.45 28.48
CA GLY A 322 -1.84 -6.21 28.81
C GLY A 322 -1.59 -5.33 27.59
N ARG A 323 -0.85 -4.25 27.79
CA ARG A 323 -0.56 -3.29 26.73
C ARG A 323 0.56 -3.78 25.81
N VAL A 324 0.39 -3.57 24.50
CA VAL A 324 1.47 -3.67 23.53
C VAL A 324 2.53 -2.63 23.87
N CYS A 325 3.79 -3.08 24.04
CA CYS A 325 4.94 -2.24 24.36
C CYS A 325 5.64 -1.78 23.06
N MET A 326 6.76 -1.08 23.18
CA MET A 326 7.54 -0.61 22.05
C MET A 326 8.08 -1.79 21.21
N ASP A 327 8.64 -2.79 21.88
CA ASP A 327 9.39 -3.87 21.27
C ASP A 327 8.85 -5.26 21.62
N GLN A 328 7.87 -5.35 22.51
CA GLN A 328 7.37 -6.60 23.08
C GLN A 328 5.86 -6.59 23.25
N THR A 329 5.25 -7.76 23.10
CA THR A 329 3.82 -7.98 23.35
C THR A 329 3.65 -9.28 24.14
N LEU A 330 2.75 -9.28 25.13
CA LEU A 330 2.45 -10.46 25.92
C LEU A 330 1.17 -11.14 25.40
N VAL A 331 1.21 -12.46 25.30
CA VAL A 331 0.07 -13.28 24.86
C VAL A 331 -0.21 -14.39 25.85
N ASP A 332 -1.49 -14.73 26.01
CA ASP A 332 -1.93 -15.88 26.81
C ASP A 332 -1.72 -17.17 25.99
N VAL A 333 -0.92 -18.09 26.53
CA VAL A 333 -0.61 -19.38 25.92
C VAL A 333 -1.03 -20.56 26.81
N THR A 334 -1.95 -20.31 27.76
CA THR A 334 -2.41 -21.33 28.73
C THR A 334 -2.92 -22.59 28.03
N ASP A 335 -3.66 -22.43 26.94
CA ASP A 335 -4.25 -23.53 26.17
C ASP A 335 -3.38 -24.03 25.01
N ILE A 336 -2.13 -23.54 24.92
CA ILE A 336 -1.16 -23.95 23.89
C ILE A 336 -0.04 -24.74 24.57
N PRO A 337 0.02 -26.08 24.39
CA PRO A 337 1.03 -26.90 25.04
C PRO A 337 2.43 -26.62 24.50
N ASP A 338 3.44 -26.82 25.34
CA ASP A 338 4.87 -26.90 25.01
C ASP A 338 5.45 -25.61 24.38
N VAL A 339 4.80 -24.44 24.58
CA VAL A 339 5.34 -23.16 24.14
C VAL A 339 6.63 -22.85 24.90
N LYS A 340 7.67 -22.49 24.14
CA LYS A 340 9.01 -22.22 24.67
C LYS A 340 9.69 -21.09 23.91
N MET A 341 10.81 -20.63 24.42
CA MET A 341 11.67 -19.63 23.79
C MET A 341 12.08 -20.11 22.36
N ASN A 342 12.09 -19.16 21.41
CA ASN A 342 12.35 -19.33 19.98
C ASN A 342 11.23 -20.03 19.19
N ASP A 343 10.09 -20.35 19.79
CA ASP A 343 8.93 -20.77 19.00
C ASP A 343 8.46 -19.64 18.10
N GLU A 344 8.15 -19.99 16.84
CA GLU A 344 7.70 -19.00 15.86
C GLU A 344 6.26 -18.56 16.16
N VAL A 345 6.02 -17.27 16.00
CA VAL A 345 4.72 -16.61 16.19
C VAL A 345 4.29 -16.01 14.87
N THR A 346 3.07 -16.31 14.41
CA THR A 346 2.43 -15.52 13.36
C THR A 346 1.69 -14.36 14.00
N VAL A 347 2.22 -13.17 13.84
CA VAL A 347 1.64 -11.93 14.41
C VAL A 347 0.37 -11.58 13.66
N PHE A 348 0.43 -11.57 12.32
CA PHE A 348 -0.72 -11.58 11.42
C PHE A 348 -0.35 -12.24 10.09
N GLY A 349 -1.32 -12.81 9.42
CA GLY A 349 -1.14 -13.44 8.12
C GLY A 349 -2.41 -14.10 7.63
N PRO A 350 -2.49 -14.51 6.35
CA PRO A 350 -3.69 -15.14 5.79
C PRO A 350 -4.03 -16.47 6.48
N GLU A 351 -3.04 -17.23 6.92
CA GLU A 351 -3.23 -18.50 7.64
C GLU A 351 -3.98 -18.35 8.97
N ASN A 352 -3.90 -17.18 9.59
CA ASN A 352 -4.55 -16.90 10.86
C ASN A 352 -6.09 -16.85 10.75
N ALA A 353 -6.64 -16.55 9.59
CA ALA A 353 -8.09 -16.46 9.39
C ALA A 353 -8.81 -17.77 9.77
N ALA A 354 -8.24 -18.92 9.42
CA ALA A 354 -8.84 -20.23 9.65
C ALA A 354 -8.96 -20.61 11.14
N ILE A 355 -8.18 -19.98 12.00
CA ILE A 355 -8.12 -20.27 13.45
C ILE A 355 -8.61 -19.12 14.32
N GLY A 356 -9.15 -18.05 13.72
CA GLY A 356 -9.62 -16.87 14.45
C GLY A 356 -8.52 -15.98 15.04
N ALA A 357 -7.29 -16.08 14.53
CA ALA A 357 -6.20 -15.15 14.82
C ALA A 357 -6.16 -14.03 13.78
N ASP A 358 -5.31 -13.01 14.01
CA ASP A 358 -5.38 -11.77 13.25
C ASP A 358 -4.81 -11.87 11.83
N THR A 359 -5.56 -11.26 10.90
CA THR A 359 -5.12 -10.88 9.55
C THR A 359 -4.97 -9.35 9.48
N ALA A 360 -4.43 -8.82 8.38
CA ALA A 360 -4.37 -7.37 8.17
C ALA A 360 -5.77 -6.73 8.21
N ASP A 361 -6.79 -7.40 7.65
CA ASP A 361 -8.17 -6.91 7.64
C ASP A 361 -8.79 -6.92 9.03
N SER A 362 -8.59 -7.99 9.80
CA SER A 362 -9.13 -8.06 11.17
C SER A 362 -8.48 -7.03 12.10
N ILE A 363 -7.17 -6.79 11.95
CA ILE A 363 -6.46 -5.73 12.68
C ILE A 363 -7.06 -4.37 12.32
N ALA A 364 -7.24 -4.09 11.02
CA ALA A 364 -7.83 -2.84 10.56
C ALA A 364 -9.22 -2.62 11.16
N ALA A 365 -10.08 -3.63 11.13
CA ALA A 365 -11.42 -3.58 11.73
C ALA A 365 -11.38 -3.31 13.25
N LYS A 366 -10.51 -4.01 13.99
CA LYS A 366 -10.34 -3.84 15.43
C LYS A 366 -9.81 -2.46 15.84
N THR A 367 -9.01 -1.85 14.97
CA THR A 367 -8.35 -0.56 15.26
C THR A 367 -9.06 0.64 14.62
N GLY A 368 -10.15 0.40 13.85
CA GLY A 368 -10.93 1.46 13.22
C GLY A 368 -10.23 2.14 12.05
N THR A 369 -9.42 1.38 11.31
CA THR A 369 -8.68 1.84 10.12
C THR A 369 -8.90 0.90 8.92
N ILE A 370 -8.01 0.95 7.92
CA ILE A 370 -8.03 0.15 6.71
C ILE A 370 -6.77 -0.74 6.61
N ASN A 371 -6.88 -1.86 5.90
CA ASN A 371 -5.78 -2.81 5.71
C ASN A 371 -4.53 -2.19 5.07
N TYR A 372 -4.68 -1.14 4.26
CA TYR A 372 -3.59 -0.34 3.71
C TYR A 372 -2.66 0.22 4.81
N GLU A 373 -3.25 0.80 5.87
CA GLU A 373 -2.47 1.39 6.97
C GLU A 373 -1.70 0.30 7.73
N ILE A 374 -2.30 -0.87 7.90
CA ILE A 374 -1.66 -1.98 8.61
C ILE A 374 -0.40 -2.44 7.89
N ILE A 375 -0.48 -2.76 6.59
CA ILE A 375 0.68 -3.24 5.84
C ILE A 375 1.71 -2.14 5.58
N CYS A 376 1.28 -0.90 5.31
CA CYS A 376 2.18 0.25 5.15
C CYS A 376 2.88 0.63 6.45
N GLY A 377 2.27 0.31 7.60
CA GLY A 377 2.78 0.63 8.93
C GLY A 377 3.95 -0.23 9.38
N ILE A 378 4.25 -1.34 8.70
CA ILE A 378 5.38 -2.21 9.06
C ILE A 378 6.69 -1.45 8.91
N SER A 379 7.38 -1.26 10.04
CA SER A 379 8.56 -0.43 10.18
C SER A 379 9.72 -0.91 9.30
N ARG A 380 10.61 0.00 8.93
CA ARG A 380 11.84 -0.30 8.18
C ARG A 380 12.84 -1.16 8.95
N ARG A 381 12.76 -1.20 10.27
CA ARG A 381 13.61 -2.10 11.07
C ARG A 381 13.22 -3.57 10.95
N VAL A 382 12.02 -3.86 10.44
CA VAL A 382 11.53 -5.22 10.20
C VAL A 382 12.09 -5.70 8.86
N PRO A 383 12.97 -6.70 8.80
CA PRO A 383 13.48 -7.21 7.53
C PRO A 383 12.36 -7.87 6.72
N ARG A 384 12.42 -7.71 5.39
CA ARG A 384 11.53 -8.38 4.43
C ARG A 384 12.23 -9.63 3.91
N VAL A 385 11.59 -10.77 4.11
CA VAL A 385 12.05 -12.08 3.64
C VAL A 385 11.16 -12.50 2.47
N TYR A 386 11.70 -12.49 1.28
CA TYR A 386 10.94 -12.78 0.07
C TYR A 386 10.93 -14.27 -0.20
N LEU A 387 9.72 -14.79 -0.41
CA LEU A 387 9.49 -16.20 -0.70
C LEU A 387 9.19 -16.40 -2.19
N ARG A 388 9.73 -17.50 -2.73
CA ARG A 388 9.37 -18.06 -4.02
C ARG A 388 9.28 -19.58 -3.86
N ASP A 389 8.23 -20.19 -4.40
CA ASP A 389 7.93 -21.61 -4.22
C ASP A 389 7.97 -22.02 -2.72
N GLY A 390 7.51 -21.13 -1.83
CA GLY A 390 7.50 -21.32 -0.38
C GLY A 390 8.88 -21.26 0.31
N ALA A 391 9.97 -20.99 -0.43
CA ALA A 391 11.34 -20.91 0.09
C ALA A 391 11.87 -19.47 0.07
N PRO A 392 12.66 -19.05 1.08
CA PRO A 392 13.34 -17.74 1.06
C PRO A 392 14.34 -17.64 -0.08
N VAL A 393 14.19 -16.59 -0.92
CA VAL A 393 15.08 -16.31 -2.06
C VAL A 393 15.89 -15.03 -1.89
N ARG A 394 15.39 -14.10 -1.09
CA ARG A 394 16.06 -12.81 -0.82
C ARG A 394 15.63 -12.27 0.53
N ILE A 395 16.53 -11.52 1.16
CA ILE A 395 16.27 -10.75 2.37
C ILE A 395 16.63 -9.30 2.07
N TRP A 396 15.80 -8.39 2.54
CA TRP A 396 16.05 -6.96 2.51
C TRP A 396 15.93 -6.38 3.91
N ASN A 397 16.99 -5.74 4.38
CA ASN A 397 17.04 -5.10 5.68
C ASN A 397 17.53 -3.65 5.53
N ASP A 398 16.64 -2.68 5.66
CA ASP A 398 16.94 -1.25 5.49
C ASP A 398 17.98 -0.72 6.50
N LEU A 399 18.21 -1.41 7.63
CA LEU A 399 19.20 -1.01 8.62
C LEU A 399 20.61 -1.50 8.27
N GLU A 400 20.75 -2.45 7.38
CA GLU A 400 22.01 -3.07 6.96
C GLU A 400 22.45 -2.63 5.55
N GLU A 401 21.53 -2.05 4.78
CA GLU A 401 21.81 -1.50 3.44
C GLU A 401 22.34 -0.06 3.57
N THR A 402 23.64 0.12 3.39
CA THR A 402 24.35 1.43 3.33
C THR A 402 24.70 1.82 1.90
#